data_95cad5506f7354905339e8c99982a906
#
_entry.id   95cad5506f7354905339e8c99982a906
#
_cell.length_a   1.000
_cell.length_b   1.000
_cell.length_c   1.000
_cell.angle_alpha   90.00
_cell.angle_beta   90.00
_cell.angle_gamma   90.00
#
_symmetry.space_group_name_H-M   'P 1'
#
loop_
_entity.id
_entity.type
_entity.pdbx_description
1 polymer ?
#
loop_
_entity_poly.entity_id
_entity_poly.type
_entity_poly.pdbx_seq_one_letter_code
_entity_poly.pdbx_strand_id
1 'polypeptide(L)'
;MEKILLITEKPDAANNFAIALGGTNGTFNGYSYSIISLSGHILKMPYPDELAHPEYKQIVGKFADTDGIPWSPMYFDFSKRVISPNRNGDIHINERRVKNISNYLNNGYIPVIATDQDDSYEGDGIVWEILDYLNYKGKVYREYHEDEVPDAIRDAISNMKVVDRTDVGYILSRLRSSLDYMTMQETRVASKCVRDEGYDPGTHVPAGRLQSVVLNKVGSQIDAINSYVPSSRFEPRYQLDELLLSNPDIESFQSMDDWDPKGLPQNVKVKEVKQTPGTTKPPKPLTFTELNKIMASNGYSLKYAQKLADTLYHAHIISYPRSPEST
;
A
#
# COMPACT_ATOMS: atom_id res chain seq x y z
N MET A 1 -23.71 7.04 29.51
CA MET A 1 -23.16 7.40 28.21
C MET A 1 -21.79 6.76 28.12
N GLU A 2 -21.55 5.90 27.11
CA GLU A 2 -20.22 5.32 26.90
C GLU A 2 -19.23 6.42 26.50
N LYS A 3 -17.98 6.31 26.96
CA LYS A 3 -16.90 7.23 26.59
C LYS A 3 -16.07 6.57 25.51
N ILE A 4 -15.82 7.25 24.40
CA ILE A 4 -15.02 6.75 23.29
C ILE A 4 -13.81 7.65 23.02
N LEU A 5 -12.70 7.03 22.67
CA LEU A 5 -11.47 7.68 22.27
C LEU A 5 -11.22 7.43 20.79
N LEU A 6 -11.49 8.41 19.95
CA LEU A 6 -11.20 8.36 18.51
C LEU A 6 -9.70 8.54 18.30
N ILE A 7 -9.04 7.52 17.76
CA ILE A 7 -7.58 7.50 17.52
C ILE A 7 -7.36 7.57 16.02
N THR A 8 -6.91 8.73 15.53
CA THR A 8 -6.62 8.97 14.12
C THR A 8 -5.14 8.80 13.81
N GLU A 9 -4.81 8.49 12.57
CA GLU A 9 -3.42 8.29 12.14
C GLU A 9 -2.62 9.60 12.09
N LYS A 10 -3.25 10.69 11.60
CA LYS A 10 -2.59 11.98 11.30
C LYS A 10 -3.32 13.14 11.97
N PRO A 11 -2.61 14.26 12.25
CA PRO A 11 -3.24 15.46 12.81
C PRO A 11 -4.34 16.05 11.92
N ASP A 12 -4.19 15.98 10.58
CA ASP A 12 -5.19 16.50 9.65
C ASP A 12 -6.50 15.73 9.74
N ALA A 13 -6.44 14.39 9.82
CA ALA A 13 -7.61 13.56 10.06
C ALA A 13 -8.29 13.93 11.40
N ALA A 14 -7.52 14.09 12.49
CA ALA A 14 -8.10 14.52 13.78
C ALA A 14 -8.81 15.88 13.68
N ASN A 15 -8.27 16.80 12.87
CA ASN A 15 -8.91 18.09 12.64
C ASN A 15 -10.23 17.94 11.87
N ASN A 16 -10.29 17.07 10.86
CA ASN A 16 -11.50 16.80 10.09
C ASN A 16 -12.58 16.15 10.97
N PHE A 17 -12.18 15.19 11.83
CA PHE A 17 -13.09 14.63 12.85
C PHE A 17 -13.58 15.71 13.82
N ALA A 18 -12.73 16.62 14.28
CA ALA A 18 -13.11 17.71 15.17
C ALA A 18 -14.09 18.69 14.49
N ILE A 19 -13.90 18.99 13.21
CA ILE A 19 -14.83 19.79 12.41
C ILE A 19 -16.19 19.06 12.29
N ALA A 20 -16.16 17.78 11.97
CA ALA A 20 -17.38 16.98 11.82
C ALA A 20 -18.21 16.88 13.10
N LEU A 21 -17.56 16.80 14.25
CA LEU A 21 -18.20 16.57 15.54
C LEU A 21 -18.41 17.85 16.37
N GLY A 22 -17.85 19.00 15.92
CA GLY A 22 -17.97 20.28 16.60
C GLY A 22 -16.93 20.52 17.70
N GLY A 23 -15.81 19.79 17.69
CA GLY A 23 -14.70 19.98 18.63
C GLY A 23 -13.90 18.70 18.87
N THR A 24 -12.76 18.82 19.56
CA THR A 24 -11.90 17.68 19.91
C THR A 24 -12.47 16.84 21.06
N ASN A 25 -13.48 17.33 21.77
CA ASN A 25 -14.19 16.65 22.84
C ASN A 25 -15.65 17.09 22.82
N GLY A 26 -16.55 16.18 23.15
CA GLY A 26 -17.98 16.52 23.18
C GLY A 26 -18.86 15.29 23.34
N THR A 27 -20.07 15.42 22.84
CA THR A 27 -21.04 14.32 22.79
C THR A 27 -21.60 14.20 21.38
N PHE A 28 -21.69 12.99 20.88
CA PHE A 28 -22.27 12.69 19.58
C PHE A 28 -22.92 11.29 19.63
N ASN A 29 -24.11 11.17 19.08
CA ASN A 29 -24.84 9.91 18.92
C ASN A 29 -24.86 9.02 20.19
N GLY A 30 -25.03 9.63 21.39
CA GLY A 30 -25.09 8.89 22.65
C GLY A 30 -23.73 8.55 23.27
N TYR A 31 -22.63 8.95 22.65
CA TYR A 31 -21.25 8.80 23.16
C TYR A 31 -20.71 10.13 23.69
N SER A 32 -19.90 10.06 24.75
CA SER A 32 -18.97 11.14 25.09
C SER A 32 -17.65 10.82 24.42
N TYR A 33 -17.13 11.72 23.56
CA TYR A 33 -15.93 11.43 22.79
C TYR A 33 -14.76 12.35 23.11
N SER A 34 -13.57 11.85 22.88
CA SER A 34 -12.33 12.61 22.76
C SER A 34 -11.57 12.15 21.52
N ILE A 35 -10.89 13.07 20.84
CA ILE A 35 -10.11 12.80 19.62
C ILE A 35 -8.64 12.98 19.96
N ILE A 36 -7.82 12.03 19.53
CA ILE A 36 -6.36 12.15 19.56
C ILE A 36 -5.77 11.72 18.21
N SER A 37 -4.65 12.34 17.85
CA SER A 37 -3.91 11.93 16.65
C SER A 37 -2.58 11.30 17.01
N LEU A 38 -2.20 10.34 16.19
CA LEU A 38 -0.85 9.80 16.11
C LEU A 38 -0.03 10.60 15.08
N SER A 39 1.13 10.14 14.71
CA SER A 39 1.91 10.64 13.57
C SER A 39 2.49 9.45 12.83
N GLY A 40 1.59 8.52 12.42
CA GLY A 40 1.96 7.20 11.96
C GLY A 40 2.35 6.27 13.12
N HIS A 41 3.20 5.30 12.84
CA HIS A 41 3.69 4.36 13.86
C HIS A 41 4.49 5.05 14.95
N ILE A 42 4.05 4.96 16.21
CA ILE A 42 4.76 5.44 17.40
C ILE A 42 5.47 4.32 18.15
N LEU A 43 5.23 3.08 17.75
CA LEU A 43 5.90 1.88 18.22
C LEU A 43 6.64 1.22 17.06
N LYS A 44 7.63 0.40 17.37
CA LYS A 44 8.36 -0.44 16.42
C LYS A 44 8.72 -1.77 17.05
N MET A 45 9.03 -2.76 16.24
CA MET A 45 9.67 -3.97 16.73
C MET A 45 11.09 -3.66 17.22
N PRO A 46 11.53 -4.27 18.30
CA PRO A 46 12.91 -4.12 18.79
C PRO A 46 13.92 -4.76 17.82
N TYR A 47 15.19 -4.64 18.13
CA TYR A 47 16.24 -5.30 17.35
C TYR A 47 16.12 -6.84 17.42
N PRO A 48 16.69 -7.56 16.43
CA PRO A 48 16.51 -9.01 16.33
C PRO A 48 16.90 -9.79 17.59
N ASP A 49 17.98 -9.43 18.25
CA ASP A 49 18.43 -10.06 19.49
C ASP A 49 17.48 -9.84 20.69
N GLU A 50 16.77 -8.72 20.70
CA GLU A 50 15.73 -8.42 21.70
C GLU A 50 14.38 -9.05 21.33
N LEU A 51 14.10 -9.13 20.00
CA LEU A 51 12.87 -9.72 19.49
C LEU A 51 12.86 -11.24 19.61
N ALA A 52 14.04 -11.88 19.52
CA ALA A 52 14.15 -13.33 19.55
C ALA A 52 13.58 -13.95 20.82
N HIS A 53 13.00 -15.14 20.69
CA HIS A 53 12.70 -16.00 21.83
C HIS A 53 13.99 -16.40 22.55
N PRO A 54 13.96 -16.61 23.86
CA PRO A 54 15.16 -16.89 24.65
C PRO A 54 16.01 -18.05 24.10
N GLU A 55 15.37 -19.11 23.63
CA GLU A 55 15.99 -20.32 23.08
C GLU A 55 16.74 -20.09 21.75
N TYR A 56 16.38 -19.04 21.00
CA TYR A 56 16.97 -18.73 19.70
C TYR A 56 17.96 -17.56 19.72
N LYS A 57 18.16 -16.92 20.88
CA LYS A 57 19.06 -15.73 20.97
C LYS A 57 20.49 -16.02 20.51
N GLN A 58 21.02 -17.22 20.77
CA GLN A 58 22.35 -17.59 20.32
C GLN A 58 22.44 -17.78 18.79
N ILE A 59 21.35 -18.25 18.17
CA ILE A 59 21.27 -18.45 16.73
C ILE A 59 21.12 -17.11 16.01
N VAL A 60 20.29 -16.21 16.54
CA VAL A 60 20.05 -14.89 15.96
C VAL A 60 21.26 -13.98 16.10
N GLY A 61 22.06 -14.17 17.15
CA GLY A 61 23.23 -13.34 17.43
C GLY A 61 22.87 -11.91 17.83
N LYS A 62 23.89 -11.04 17.86
CA LYS A 62 23.70 -9.62 18.12
C LYS A 62 23.23 -8.88 16.87
N PHE A 63 22.62 -7.73 17.06
CA PHE A 63 22.16 -6.89 15.95
C PHE A 63 23.24 -6.59 14.90
N ALA A 64 24.51 -6.43 15.31
CA ALA A 64 25.63 -6.18 14.41
C ALA A 64 26.09 -7.42 13.64
N ASP A 65 25.77 -8.62 14.14
CA ASP A 65 26.20 -9.87 13.55
C ASP A 65 25.21 -10.29 12.47
N THR A 66 25.66 -10.38 11.23
CA THR A 66 24.83 -10.75 10.07
C THR A 66 25.11 -12.17 9.57
N ASP A 67 25.95 -12.93 10.23
CA ASP A 67 26.45 -14.20 9.73
C ASP A 67 25.49 -15.39 9.97
N GLY A 68 24.49 -15.26 10.79
CA GLY A 68 23.55 -16.34 11.15
C GLY A 68 22.31 -16.46 10.25
N ILE A 69 22.41 -16.13 8.98
CA ILE A 69 21.26 -16.03 8.08
C ILE A 69 21.23 -17.22 7.10
N PRO A 70 20.02 -17.69 6.69
CA PRO A 70 18.67 -17.09 6.84
C PRO A 70 18.05 -17.33 8.23
N TRP A 71 17.40 -16.28 8.76
CA TRP A 71 16.60 -16.41 9.96
C TRP A 71 15.22 -17.01 9.67
N SER A 72 14.74 -17.87 10.56
CA SER A 72 13.37 -18.35 10.50
C SER A 72 12.43 -17.40 11.26
N PRO A 73 11.24 -17.08 10.70
CA PRO A 73 10.23 -16.31 11.45
C PRO A 73 9.89 -16.89 12.81
N MET A 74 10.01 -18.21 12.99
CA MET A 74 9.77 -18.89 14.27
C MET A 74 10.74 -18.50 15.39
N TYR A 75 11.86 -17.84 15.06
CA TYR A 75 12.83 -17.40 16.07
C TYR A 75 12.36 -16.17 16.84
N PHE A 76 11.35 -15.45 16.34
CA PHE A 76 10.98 -14.12 16.78
C PHE A 76 9.60 -14.05 17.41
N ASP A 77 9.51 -13.33 18.53
CA ASP A 77 8.25 -12.92 19.12
C ASP A 77 7.77 -11.59 18.51
N PHE A 78 7.07 -11.67 17.40
CA PHE A 78 6.52 -10.50 16.69
C PHE A 78 5.45 -9.74 17.48
N SER A 79 5.11 -10.14 18.70
CA SER A 79 4.22 -9.38 19.58
C SER A 79 4.94 -8.23 20.29
N LYS A 80 6.25 -8.31 20.45
CA LYS A 80 7.05 -7.31 21.17
C LYS A 80 7.08 -5.99 20.43
N ARG A 81 6.96 -4.92 21.20
CA ARG A 81 7.07 -3.54 20.71
C ARG A 81 7.89 -2.70 21.67
N VAL A 82 8.57 -1.70 21.12
CA VAL A 82 9.25 -0.62 21.85
C VAL A 82 8.80 0.73 21.30
N ILE A 83 8.84 1.76 22.13
CA ILE A 83 8.51 3.10 21.69
C ILE A 83 9.58 3.57 20.69
N SER A 84 9.16 4.07 19.53
CA SER A 84 10.05 4.60 18.52
C SER A 84 10.27 6.10 18.74
N PRO A 85 11.46 6.64 18.41
CA PRO A 85 11.63 8.08 18.33
C PRO A 85 10.75 8.65 17.20
N ASN A 86 10.37 9.92 17.33
CA ASN A 86 9.69 10.63 16.26
C ASN A 86 10.66 10.94 15.10
N ARG A 87 10.16 11.62 14.05
CA ARG A 87 10.98 11.99 12.87
C ARG A 87 12.20 12.84 13.19
N ASN A 88 12.21 13.55 14.33
CA ASN A 88 13.32 14.39 14.79
C ASN A 88 14.25 13.65 15.78
N GLY A 89 14.04 12.36 16.00
CA GLY A 89 14.84 11.55 16.92
C GLY A 89 14.42 11.63 18.39
N ASP A 90 13.36 12.37 18.74
CA ASP A 90 12.88 12.51 20.11
C ASP A 90 11.87 11.39 20.47
N ILE A 91 12.24 10.55 21.42
CA ILE A 91 11.41 9.48 21.93
C ILE A 91 10.32 9.98 22.89
N HIS A 92 10.57 11.06 23.63
CA HIS A 92 9.68 11.54 24.68
C HIS A 92 8.32 12.02 24.16
N ILE A 93 8.25 12.43 22.91
CA ILE A 93 6.97 12.80 22.28
C ILE A 93 6.07 11.57 22.17
N ASN A 94 6.61 10.45 21.72
CA ASN A 94 5.82 9.22 21.57
C ASN A 94 5.53 8.56 22.93
N GLU A 95 6.44 8.64 23.89
CA GLU A 95 6.17 8.24 25.29
C GLU A 95 4.98 9.00 25.87
N ARG A 96 4.92 10.32 25.68
CA ARG A 96 3.78 11.14 26.13
C ARG A 96 2.48 10.74 25.43
N ARG A 97 2.53 10.43 24.13
CA ARG A 97 1.33 9.96 23.38
C ARG A 97 0.82 8.63 23.93
N VAL A 98 1.69 7.64 24.11
CA VAL A 98 1.34 6.34 24.69
C VAL A 98 0.76 6.51 26.10
N LYS A 99 1.40 7.34 26.94
CA LYS A 99 0.90 7.66 28.29
C LYS A 99 -0.46 8.32 28.27
N ASN A 100 -0.70 9.25 27.33
CA ASN A 100 -1.97 9.93 27.19
C ASN A 100 -3.09 8.94 26.82
N ILE A 101 -2.83 8.04 25.85
CA ILE A 101 -3.80 6.97 25.49
C ILE A 101 -4.07 6.09 26.70
N SER A 102 -3.03 5.64 27.40
CA SER A 102 -3.19 4.84 28.62
C SER A 102 -4.07 5.53 29.67
N ASN A 103 -3.91 6.84 29.87
CA ASN A 103 -4.75 7.60 30.79
C ASN A 103 -6.22 7.60 30.38
N TYR A 104 -6.52 7.78 29.08
CA TYR A 104 -7.91 7.70 28.60
C TYR A 104 -8.51 6.31 28.85
N LEU A 105 -7.77 5.24 28.48
CA LEU A 105 -8.24 3.87 28.68
C LEU A 105 -8.48 3.55 30.17
N ASN A 106 -7.60 3.99 31.07
CA ASN A 106 -7.75 3.84 32.52
C ASN A 106 -8.91 4.66 33.08
N ASN A 107 -9.34 5.72 32.40
CA ASN A 107 -10.54 6.50 32.76
C ASN A 107 -11.82 5.98 32.10
N GLY A 108 -11.78 4.75 31.55
CA GLY A 108 -12.96 4.06 31.02
C GLY A 108 -13.36 4.49 29.62
N TYR A 109 -12.47 5.11 28.87
CA TYR A 109 -12.70 5.34 27.44
C TYR A 109 -12.48 4.06 26.65
N ILE A 110 -13.38 3.80 25.70
CA ILE A 110 -13.28 2.68 24.75
C ILE A 110 -12.54 3.20 23.51
N PRO A 111 -11.42 2.59 23.09
CA PRO A 111 -10.71 3.02 21.90
C PRO A 111 -11.54 2.74 20.64
N VAL A 112 -11.53 3.71 19.73
CA VAL A 112 -12.06 3.60 18.37
C VAL A 112 -10.92 3.73 17.41
N ILE A 113 -10.75 2.75 16.55
CA ILE A 113 -9.84 2.82 15.40
C ILE A 113 -10.48 3.76 14.38
N ALA A 114 -9.93 4.96 14.24
CA ALA A 114 -10.40 6.04 13.37
C ALA A 114 -9.28 6.45 12.39
N THR A 115 -8.66 5.44 11.79
CA THR A 115 -7.58 5.57 10.82
C THR A 115 -8.12 5.31 9.41
N ASP A 116 -7.37 5.77 8.40
CA ASP A 116 -7.72 5.54 7.00
C ASP A 116 -8.00 4.05 6.75
N GLN A 117 -9.01 3.77 5.93
CA GLN A 117 -9.28 2.42 5.47
C GLN A 117 -8.43 2.13 4.23
N ASP A 118 -7.56 1.14 4.31
CA ASP A 118 -6.79 0.64 3.18
C ASP A 118 -6.77 -0.89 3.17
N ASP A 119 -6.59 -1.48 1.99
CA ASP A 119 -6.55 -2.94 1.81
C ASP A 119 -5.38 -3.62 2.54
N SER A 120 -4.43 -2.85 3.01
CA SER A 120 -3.27 -3.34 3.74
C SER A 120 -3.48 -3.39 5.25
N TYR A 121 -4.55 -2.78 5.74
CA TYR A 121 -4.88 -2.63 7.18
C TYR A 121 -3.75 -2.00 8.02
N GLU A 122 -2.92 -1.15 7.41
CA GLU A 122 -1.83 -0.48 8.13
C GLU A 122 -2.36 0.43 9.22
N GLY A 123 -3.41 1.19 8.91
CA GLY A 123 -4.06 2.07 9.88
C GLY A 123 -4.59 1.33 11.09
N ASP A 124 -5.23 0.18 10.88
CA ASP A 124 -5.68 -0.68 11.99
C ASP A 124 -4.52 -1.14 12.84
N GLY A 125 -3.40 -1.56 12.19
CA GLY A 125 -2.19 -2.03 12.84
C GLY A 125 -1.58 -1.00 13.77
N ILE A 126 -1.57 0.27 13.38
CA ILE A 126 -1.03 1.38 14.20
C ILE A 126 -1.74 1.45 15.56
N VAL A 127 -3.06 1.34 15.59
CA VAL A 127 -3.84 1.38 16.85
C VAL A 127 -3.70 0.08 17.62
N TRP A 128 -3.80 -1.07 16.95
CA TRP A 128 -3.67 -2.36 17.61
C TRP A 128 -2.30 -2.55 18.27
N GLU A 129 -1.20 -2.06 17.66
CA GLU A 129 0.13 -2.11 18.28
C GLU A 129 0.16 -1.40 19.63
N ILE A 130 -0.51 -0.26 19.75
CA ILE A 130 -0.58 0.50 21.00
C ILE A 130 -1.43 -0.24 22.04
N LEU A 131 -2.58 -0.78 21.62
CA LEU A 131 -3.46 -1.53 22.52
C LEU A 131 -2.78 -2.81 23.05
N ASP A 132 -2.01 -3.50 22.20
CA ASP A 132 -1.22 -4.66 22.60
C ASP A 132 -0.08 -4.28 23.55
N TYR A 133 0.67 -3.21 23.24
CA TYR A 133 1.72 -2.68 24.08
C TYR A 133 1.21 -2.30 25.49
N LEU A 134 0.02 -1.71 25.57
CA LEU A 134 -0.66 -1.38 26.81
C LEU A 134 -1.38 -2.57 27.45
N ASN A 135 -1.31 -3.76 26.86
CA ASN A 135 -2.02 -4.97 27.31
C ASN A 135 -3.55 -4.74 27.51
N TYR A 136 -4.14 -3.88 26.68
CA TYR A 136 -5.57 -3.58 26.73
C TYR A 136 -6.40 -4.80 26.28
N LYS A 137 -7.38 -5.20 27.10
CA LYS A 137 -8.26 -6.36 26.85
C LYS A 137 -9.75 -5.98 26.75
N GLY A 138 -10.02 -4.69 26.83
CA GLY A 138 -11.40 -4.20 26.76
C GLY A 138 -11.95 -4.20 25.34
N LYS A 139 -13.17 -3.70 25.21
CA LYS A 139 -13.89 -3.50 23.97
C LYS A 139 -13.15 -2.50 23.06
N VAL A 140 -13.12 -2.74 21.77
CA VAL A 140 -12.56 -1.87 20.74
C VAL A 140 -13.60 -1.65 19.67
N TYR A 141 -13.73 -0.43 19.21
CA TYR A 141 -14.56 -0.10 18.05
C TYR A 141 -13.70 0.20 16.82
N ARG A 142 -14.25 -0.05 15.63
CA ARG A 142 -13.72 0.40 14.34
C ARG A 142 -14.83 1.16 13.61
N GLU A 143 -14.58 2.39 13.26
CA GLU A 143 -15.40 3.14 12.33
C GLU A 143 -14.79 3.03 10.91
N TYR A 144 -15.64 3.10 9.88
CA TYR A 144 -15.25 2.95 8.48
C TYR A 144 -15.79 4.15 7.70
N HIS A 145 -14.91 5.07 7.31
CA HIS A 145 -15.25 6.19 6.44
C HIS A 145 -14.55 6.04 5.09
N GLU A 146 -15.25 6.38 4.02
CA GLU A 146 -14.70 6.36 2.66
C GLU A 146 -14.02 7.68 2.30
N ASP A 147 -14.48 8.78 2.90
CA ASP A 147 -13.87 10.09 2.78
C ASP A 147 -13.99 10.88 4.11
N GLU A 148 -13.24 11.97 4.23
CA GLU A 148 -13.18 12.76 5.46
C GLU A 148 -14.18 13.96 5.47
N VAL A 149 -15.23 13.92 4.64
CA VAL A 149 -16.28 14.95 4.73
C VAL A 149 -17.09 14.77 6.03
N PRO A 150 -17.60 15.86 6.62
CA PRO A 150 -18.27 15.81 7.92
C PRO A 150 -19.43 14.81 8.03
N ASP A 151 -20.23 14.63 6.96
CA ASP A 151 -21.36 13.70 6.98
C ASP A 151 -20.88 12.24 6.96
N ALA A 152 -19.87 11.89 6.15
CA ALA A 152 -19.30 10.55 6.12
C ALA A 152 -18.69 10.15 7.47
N ILE A 153 -17.95 11.06 8.12
CA ILE A 153 -17.42 10.82 9.47
C ILE A 153 -18.53 10.59 10.49
N ARG A 154 -19.59 11.41 10.48
CA ARG A 154 -20.73 11.25 11.38
C ARG A 154 -21.45 9.91 11.17
N ASP A 155 -21.65 9.52 9.94
CA ASP A 155 -22.26 8.24 9.58
C ASP A 155 -21.38 7.06 10.00
N ALA A 156 -20.06 7.13 9.77
CA ALA A 156 -19.12 6.10 10.18
C ALA A 156 -19.11 5.88 11.70
N ILE A 157 -19.10 6.97 12.49
CA ILE A 157 -19.16 6.88 13.96
C ILE A 157 -20.52 6.32 14.43
N SER A 158 -21.60 6.66 13.73
CA SER A 158 -22.93 6.14 14.05
C SER A 158 -23.06 4.64 13.77
N ASN A 159 -22.26 4.11 12.85
CA ASN A 159 -22.29 2.72 12.40
C ASN A 159 -21.04 1.91 12.78
N MET A 160 -20.22 2.41 13.71
CA MET A 160 -18.99 1.73 14.12
C MET A 160 -19.27 0.32 14.64
N LYS A 161 -18.33 -0.60 14.36
CA LYS A 161 -18.45 -2.01 14.74
C LYS A 161 -17.51 -2.34 15.90
N VAL A 162 -17.90 -3.32 16.70
CA VAL A 162 -16.99 -3.94 17.67
C VAL A 162 -16.04 -4.85 16.91
N VAL A 163 -14.76 -4.70 17.19
CA VAL A 163 -13.69 -5.50 16.59
C VAL A 163 -12.80 -6.09 17.67
N ASP A 164 -12.13 -7.19 17.34
CA ASP A 164 -11.23 -7.87 18.24
C ASP A 164 -9.99 -8.44 17.50
N ARG A 165 -9.17 -9.21 18.22
CA ARG A 165 -7.92 -9.80 17.68
C ARG A 165 -8.14 -10.98 16.73
N THR A 166 -9.37 -11.39 16.48
CA THR A 166 -9.73 -12.40 15.46
C THR A 166 -10.17 -11.77 14.15
N ASP A 167 -10.36 -10.46 14.12
CA ASP A 167 -10.75 -9.72 12.92
C ASP A 167 -9.61 -9.66 11.89
N VAL A 168 -10.00 -9.62 10.62
CA VAL A 168 -9.10 -9.56 9.48
C VAL A 168 -8.12 -8.39 9.59
N GLY A 169 -8.59 -7.21 10.01
CA GLY A 169 -7.76 -6.02 10.18
C GLY A 169 -6.60 -6.24 11.15
N TYR A 170 -6.86 -6.89 12.31
CA TYR A 170 -5.80 -7.24 13.23
C TYR A 170 -4.82 -8.25 12.63
N ILE A 171 -5.33 -9.36 12.07
CA ILE A 171 -4.51 -10.46 11.57
C ILE A 171 -3.60 -10.00 10.43
N LEU A 172 -4.17 -9.32 9.42
CA LEU A 172 -3.40 -8.88 8.25
C LEU A 172 -2.40 -7.79 8.58
N SER A 173 -2.75 -6.83 9.45
CA SER A 173 -1.80 -5.81 9.89
C SER A 173 -0.59 -6.41 10.63
N ARG A 174 -0.83 -7.42 11.47
CA ARG A 174 0.24 -8.15 12.19
C ARG A 174 1.11 -8.95 11.23
N LEU A 175 0.51 -9.68 10.30
CA LEU A 175 1.24 -10.42 9.26
C LEU A 175 2.11 -9.50 8.43
N ARG A 176 1.55 -8.39 7.95
CA ARG A 176 2.27 -7.38 7.18
C ARG A 176 3.46 -6.82 7.96
N SER A 177 3.25 -6.38 9.20
CA SER A 177 4.29 -5.83 10.06
C SER A 177 5.45 -6.83 10.24
N SER A 178 5.14 -8.13 10.41
CA SER A 178 6.14 -9.19 10.54
C SER A 178 6.93 -9.42 9.25
N LEU A 179 6.25 -9.45 8.11
CA LEU A 179 6.89 -9.58 6.79
C LEU A 179 7.80 -8.38 6.48
N ASP A 180 7.31 -7.17 6.71
CA ASP A 180 8.08 -5.95 6.45
C ASP A 180 9.32 -5.90 7.36
N TYR A 181 9.20 -6.35 8.63
CA TYR A 181 10.34 -6.48 9.53
C TYR A 181 11.37 -7.46 9.01
N MET A 182 10.97 -8.68 8.62
CA MET A 182 11.89 -9.70 8.08
C MET A 182 12.57 -9.20 6.81
N THR A 183 11.81 -8.65 5.86
CA THR A 183 12.35 -8.09 4.62
C THR A 183 13.37 -6.98 4.89
N MET A 184 13.08 -6.11 5.86
CA MET A 184 14.00 -5.05 6.26
C MET A 184 15.30 -5.63 6.85
N GLN A 185 15.25 -6.71 7.62
CA GLN A 185 16.47 -7.33 8.15
C GLN A 185 17.34 -7.94 7.02
N GLU A 186 16.74 -8.46 5.96
CA GLU A 186 17.49 -8.98 4.81
C GLU A 186 18.29 -7.90 4.06
N THR A 187 17.92 -6.62 4.18
CA THR A 187 18.71 -5.51 3.61
C THR A 187 20.13 -5.46 4.19
N ARG A 188 20.27 -5.88 5.44
CA ARG A 188 21.56 -5.89 6.14
C ARG A 188 22.47 -6.97 5.58
N VAL A 189 21.89 -8.16 5.29
CA VAL A 189 22.58 -9.26 4.62
C VAL A 189 23.04 -8.85 3.24
N ALA A 190 22.11 -8.31 2.43
CA ALA A 190 22.41 -7.82 1.11
C ALA A 190 23.52 -6.75 1.13
N SER A 191 23.46 -5.83 2.09
CA SER A 191 24.49 -4.80 2.28
C SER A 191 25.86 -5.39 2.65
N LYS A 192 25.88 -6.46 3.45
CA LYS A 192 27.11 -7.18 3.77
C LYS A 192 27.68 -7.87 2.54
N CYS A 193 26.85 -8.63 1.80
CA CYS A 193 27.27 -9.29 0.58
C CYS A 193 27.86 -8.31 -0.44
N VAL A 194 27.23 -7.16 -0.65
CA VAL A 194 27.71 -6.12 -1.56
C VAL A 194 29.09 -5.57 -1.11
N ARG A 195 29.29 -5.37 0.20
CA ARG A 195 30.59 -4.95 0.74
C ARG A 195 31.66 -6.02 0.61
N ASP A 196 31.30 -7.27 0.86
CA ASP A 196 32.25 -8.40 0.72
C ASP A 196 32.74 -8.58 -0.72
N GLU A 197 31.93 -8.20 -1.72
CA GLU A 197 32.28 -8.12 -3.14
C GLU A 197 33.07 -6.83 -3.50
N GLY A 198 33.40 -5.99 -2.54
CA GLY A 198 34.21 -4.80 -2.74
C GLY A 198 33.44 -3.55 -3.20
N TYR A 199 32.11 -3.56 -3.18
CA TYR A 199 31.29 -2.40 -3.51
C TYR A 199 30.86 -1.66 -2.25
N ASP A 200 30.74 -0.34 -2.32
CA ASP A 200 30.20 0.48 -1.25
C ASP A 200 28.69 0.71 -1.48
N PRO A 201 27.80 0.07 -0.71
CA PRO A 201 26.35 0.31 -0.81
C PRO A 201 25.90 1.59 -0.12
N GLY A 202 26.83 2.44 0.36
CA GLY A 202 26.51 3.54 1.24
C GLY A 202 26.09 3.05 2.64
N THR A 203 24.95 3.54 3.16
CA THR A 203 24.48 3.14 4.48
C THR A 203 23.90 1.73 4.49
N HIS A 204 23.13 1.36 3.49
CA HIS A 204 22.54 0.03 3.31
C HIS A 204 21.94 -0.13 1.90
N VAL A 205 21.87 -1.35 1.42
CA VAL A 205 21.12 -1.70 0.20
C VAL A 205 19.64 -1.67 0.53
N PRO A 206 18.84 -0.81 -0.11
CA PRO A 206 17.41 -0.77 0.15
C PRO A 206 16.75 -2.05 -0.38
N ALA A 207 15.96 -2.70 0.46
CA ALA A 207 15.06 -3.77 0.07
C ALA A 207 13.71 -3.55 0.74
N GLY A 208 12.67 -4.08 0.14
CA GLY A 208 11.33 -3.94 0.66
C GLY A 208 10.34 -4.73 -0.18
N ARG A 209 9.23 -5.05 0.39
CA ARG A 209 8.17 -5.86 -0.20
C ARG A 209 7.70 -5.37 -1.58
N LEU A 210 7.61 -4.06 -1.77
CA LEU A 210 7.28 -3.44 -3.06
C LEU A 210 8.55 -3.07 -3.85
N GLN A 211 9.51 -2.46 -3.18
CA GLN A 211 10.72 -1.92 -3.83
C GLN A 211 11.55 -3.00 -4.51
N SER A 212 11.77 -4.14 -3.86
CA SER A 212 12.55 -5.24 -4.44
C SER A 212 11.88 -5.83 -5.68
N VAL A 213 10.54 -5.95 -5.67
CA VAL A 213 9.78 -6.44 -6.83
C VAL A 213 9.89 -5.48 -8.01
N VAL A 214 9.75 -4.17 -7.76
CA VAL A 214 9.89 -3.13 -8.81
C VAL A 214 11.30 -3.12 -9.38
N LEU A 215 12.32 -3.15 -8.53
CA LEU A 215 13.73 -3.18 -8.97
C LEU A 215 14.04 -4.42 -9.81
N ASN A 216 13.57 -5.60 -9.40
CA ASN A 216 13.73 -6.82 -10.17
C ASN A 216 13.05 -6.74 -11.54
N LYS A 217 11.84 -6.17 -11.60
CA LYS A 217 11.12 -5.97 -12.87
C LYS A 217 11.85 -5.01 -13.80
N VAL A 218 12.37 -3.91 -13.27
CA VAL A 218 13.17 -2.93 -14.04
C VAL A 218 14.47 -3.56 -14.51
N GLY A 219 15.18 -4.29 -13.64
CA GLY A 219 16.42 -5.00 -14.02
C GLY A 219 16.17 -6.01 -15.13
N SER A 220 15.18 -6.87 -14.99
CA SER A 220 14.81 -7.85 -16.03
C SER A 220 14.42 -7.18 -17.36
N GLN A 221 13.78 -6.01 -17.31
CA GLN A 221 13.45 -5.25 -18.52
C GLN A 221 14.70 -4.67 -19.18
N ILE A 222 15.65 -4.17 -18.40
CA ILE A 222 16.95 -3.67 -18.90
C ILE A 222 17.71 -4.80 -19.55
N ASP A 223 17.79 -5.97 -18.91
CA ASP A 223 18.46 -7.16 -19.47
C ASP A 223 17.82 -7.61 -20.78
N ALA A 224 16.48 -7.62 -20.83
CA ALA A 224 15.75 -7.93 -22.06
C ALA A 224 16.02 -6.93 -23.19
N ILE A 225 16.15 -5.63 -22.88
CA ILE A 225 16.49 -4.60 -23.86
C ILE A 225 17.94 -4.78 -24.34
N ASN A 226 18.87 -5.00 -23.43
CA ASN A 226 20.29 -5.17 -23.76
C ASN A 226 20.57 -6.44 -24.57
N SER A 227 19.80 -7.50 -24.34
CA SER A 227 19.91 -8.77 -25.06
C SER A 227 19.01 -8.86 -26.31
N TYR A 228 18.22 -7.81 -26.57
CA TYR A 228 17.28 -7.82 -27.69
C TYR A 228 18.00 -7.84 -29.03
N VAL A 229 17.74 -8.87 -29.81
CA VAL A 229 18.16 -8.97 -31.19
C VAL A 229 16.97 -8.70 -32.09
N PRO A 230 16.96 -7.61 -32.88
CA PRO A 230 15.87 -7.33 -33.79
C PRO A 230 15.63 -8.47 -34.77
N SER A 231 14.42 -8.95 -34.86
CA SER A 231 14.00 -9.92 -35.86
C SER A 231 12.84 -9.34 -36.70
N SER A 232 12.92 -9.56 -38.01
CA SER A 232 11.81 -9.19 -38.89
C SER A 232 10.73 -10.24 -38.83
N ARG A 233 9.46 -9.77 -38.85
CA ARG A 233 8.29 -10.61 -39.05
C ARG A 233 7.50 -10.10 -40.21
N PHE A 234 7.07 -11.00 -41.07
CA PHE A 234 6.33 -10.70 -42.27
C PHE A 234 4.91 -11.28 -42.14
N GLU A 235 3.92 -10.44 -42.35
CA GLU A 235 2.51 -10.83 -42.34
C GLU A 235 1.94 -10.61 -43.74
N PRO A 236 1.27 -11.59 -44.33
CA PRO A 236 0.54 -11.38 -45.59
C PRO A 236 -0.66 -10.50 -45.33
N ARG A 237 -0.78 -9.45 -46.14
CA ARG A 237 -1.95 -8.56 -46.14
C ARG A 237 -2.54 -8.47 -47.53
N TYR A 238 -3.85 -8.48 -47.63
CA TYR A 238 -4.58 -8.36 -48.89
C TYR A 238 -5.14 -6.96 -48.97
N GLN A 239 -4.90 -6.32 -50.11
CA GLN A 239 -5.52 -5.02 -50.39
C GLN A 239 -6.72 -5.23 -51.28
N LEU A 240 -7.86 -4.75 -50.84
CA LEU A 240 -9.10 -4.71 -51.60
C LEU A 240 -9.57 -3.26 -51.58
N ASP A 241 -9.38 -2.54 -52.69
CA ASP A 241 -9.58 -1.09 -52.80
C ASP A 241 -8.86 -0.34 -51.65
N GLU A 242 -9.57 0.32 -50.78
CA GLU A 242 -9.03 1.03 -49.60
C GLU A 242 -8.93 0.15 -48.35
N LEU A 243 -9.41 -1.08 -48.41
CA LEU A 243 -9.40 -1.98 -47.29
C LEU A 243 -8.11 -2.84 -47.26
N LEU A 244 -7.46 -2.85 -46.13
CA LEU A 244 -6.33 -3.74 -45.87
C LEU A 244 -6.81 -4.90 -44.99
N LEU A 245 -6.86 -6.10 -45.56
CA LEU A 245 -7.35 -7.30 -44.90
C LEU A 245 -6.19 -8.19 -44.46
N SER A 246 -6.32 -8.83 -43.29
CA SER A 246 -5.42 -9.87 -42.80
C SER A 246 -6.18 -11.17 -42.64
N ASN A 247 -5.45 -12.29 -42.77
CA ASN A 247 -6.02 -13.59 -42.44
C ASN A 247 -5.48 -14.02 -41.08
N PRO A 248 -6.31 -14.11 -40.02
CA PRO A 248 -5.87 -14.51 -38.70
C PRO A 248 -5.37 -15.95 -38.60
N ASP A 249 -5.72 -16.79 -39.60
CA ASP A 249 -5.31 -18.20 -39.65
C ASP A 249 -3.92 -18.40 -40.27
N ILE A 250 -3.30 -17.35 -40.80
CA ILE A 250 -1.95 -17.40 -41.35
C ILE A 250 -0.97 -16.81 -40.35
N GLU A 251 -0.04 -17.64 -39.88
CA GLU A 251 1.02 -17.20 -38.98
C GLU A 251 2.02 -16.28 -39.70
N SER A 252 2.63 -15.38 -38.92
CA SER A 252 3.70 -14.50 -39.42
C SER A 252 4.96 -15.31 -39.72
N PHE A 253 5.70 -14.93 -40.75
CA PHE A 253 6.95 -15.58 -41.21
C PHE A 253 8.17 -14.83 -40.66
N GLN A 254 9.25 -15.54 -40.40
CA GLN A 254 10.54 -14.95 -40.04
C GLN A 254 11.39 -14.56 -41.25
N SER A 255 11.18 -15.19 -42.42
CA SER A 255 11.81 -14.89 -43.68
C SER A 255 10.82 -14.73 -44.81
N MET A 256 11.09 -13.84 -45.75
CA MET A 256 10.31 -13.73 -46.99
C MET A 256 10.40 -14.97 -47.86
N ASP A 257 11.47 -15.78 -47.70
CA ASP A 257 11.68 -17.02 -48.47
C ASP A 257 10.67 -18.12 -48.03
N ASP A 258 10.09 -18.01 -46.82
CA ASP A 258 9.06 -18.91 -46.33
C ASP A 258 7.68 -18.60 -46.90
N TRP A 259 7.57 -17.53 -47.70
CA TRP A 259 6.32 -17.10 -48.30
C TRP A 259 6.10 -17.67 -49.69
N ASP A 260 5.06 -18.51 -49.87
CA ASP A 260 4.62 -18.96 -51.18
C ASP A 260 3.27 -18.31 -51.60
N PRO A 261 3.30 -17.29 -52.48
CA PRO A 261 2.12 -16.61 -52.96
C PRO A 261 1.24 -17.43 -53.93
N LYS A 262 1.74 -18.58 -54.43
CA LYS A 262 1.06 -19.38 -55.47
C LYS A 262 -0.26 -19.96 -55.03
N GLY A 263 -0.46 -20.14 -53.75
CA GLY A 263 -1.72 -20.68 -53.14
C GLY A 263 -2.77 -19.63 -52.81
N LEU A 264 -2.49 -18.33 -53.08
CA LEU A 264 -3.44 -17.29 -52.70
C LEU A 264 -4.55 -17.11 -53.69
N PRO A 265 -5.82 -17.05 -53.24
CA PRO A 265 -6.95 -16.79 -54.14
C PRO A 265 -6.87 -15.34 -54.69
N GLN A 266 -6.99 -15.18 -55.99
CA GLN A 266 -7.04 -13.86 -56.64
C GLN A 266 -8.37 -13.14 -56.39
N ASN A 267 -9.40 -13.85 -55.97
CA ASN A 267 -10.71 -13.28 -55.66
C ASN A 267 -11.13 -13.75 -54.26
N VAL A 268 -11.74 -12.86 -53.52
CA VAL A 268 -12.35 -13.16 -52.22
C VAL A 268 -13.86 -13.03 -52.36
N LYS A 269 -14.58 -13.96 -51.68
CA LYS A 269 -16.05 -13.92 -51.62
C LYS A 269 -16.46 -13.53 -50.22
N VAL A 270 -17.26 -12.49 -50.09
CA VAL A 270 -17.87 -12.13 -48.81
C VAL A 270 -18.78 -13.26 -48.39
N LYS A 271 -18.44 -13.94 -47.28
CA LYS A 271 -19.15 -15.09 -46.74
C LYS A 271 -20.29 -14.66 -45.80
N GLU A 272 -20.03 -13.62 -45.03
CA GLU A 272 -20.99 -13.09 -44.05
C GLU A 272 -20.71 -11.60 -43.80
N VAL A 273 -21.75 -10.80 -43.68
CA VAL A 273 -21.67 -9.44 -43.13
C VAL A 273 -22.51 -9.41 -41.87
N LYS A 274 -21.87 -9.23 -40.75
CA LYS A 274 -22.54 -9.17 -39.45
C LYS A 274 -22.50 -7.76 -38.89
N GLN A 275 -23.66 -7.17 -38.71
CA GLN A 275 -23.81 -5.88 -38.08
C GLN A 275 -24.22 -6.11 -36.60
N THR A 276 -23.38 -5.72 -35.68
CA THR A 276 -23.67 -5.82 -34.26
C THR A 276 -23.89 -4.44 -33.68
N PRO A 277 -25.07 -4.17 -33.11
CA PRO A 277 -25.29 -2.89 -32.44
C PRO A 277 -24.37 -2.78 -31.24
N GLY A 278 -23.64 -1.71 -31.14
CA GLY A 278 -22.76 -1.39 -30.02
C GLY A 278 -23.26 -0.17 -29.26
N THR A 279 -22.97 -0.12 -27.96
CA THR A 279 -23.24 1.04 -27.13
C THR A 279 -21.92 1.67 -26.72
N THR A 280 -21.72 2.94 -26.99
CA THR A 280 -20.58 3.69 -26.47
C THR A 280 -20.87 4.04 -25.01
N LYS A 281 -20.08 3.47 -24.12
CA LYS A 281 -20.16 3.82 -22.68
C LYS A 281 -19.37 5.09 -22.41
N PRO A 282 -19.79 5.91 -21.44
CA PRO A 282 -18.97 7.04 -21.01
C PRO A 282 -17.62 6.53 -20.46
N PRO A 283 -16.56 7.35 -20.51
CA PRO A 283 -15.29 6.98 -19.91
C PRO A 283 -15.48 6.72 -18.40
N LYS A 284 -14.74 5.74 -17.89
CA LYS A 284 -14.70 5.49 -16.44
C LYS A 284 -14.00 6.65 -15.72
N PRO A 285 -14.29 6.87 -14.44
CA PRO A 285 -13.48 7.75 -13.61
C PRO A 285 -12.00 7.33 -13.65
N LEU A 286 -11.10 8.31 -13.55
CA LEU A 286 -9.67 8.06 -13.68
C LEU A 286 -9.11 7.41 -12.40
N THR A 287 -8.34 6.37 -12.55
CA THR A 287 -7.43 5.90 -11.50
C THR A 287 -6.25 6.88 -11.36
N PHE A 288 -5.57 6.87 -10.22
CA PHE A 288 -4.37 7.69 -10.04
C PHE A 288 -3.27 7.37 -11.07
N THR A 289 -3.15 6.11 -11.46
CA THR A 289 -2.19 5.68 -12.50
C THR A 289 -2.53 6.28 -13.86
N GLU A 290 -3.80 6.32 -14.24
CA GLU A 290 -4.27 6.91 -15.50
C GLU A 290 -4.10 8.42 -15.49
N LEU A 291 -4.44 9.10 -14.39
CA LEU A 291 -4.18 10.52 -14.21
C LEU A 291 -2.69 10.84 -14.40
N ASN A 292 -1.81 10.08 -13.77
CA ASN A 292 -0.36 10.26 -13.91
C ASN A 292 0.13 10.06 -15.36
N LYS A 293 -0.42 9.08 -16.09
CA LYS A 293 -0.11 8.89 -17.53
C LYS A 293 -0.55 10.07 -18.37
N ILE A 294 -1.76 10.57 -18.16
CA ILE A 294 -2.29 11.74 -18.87
C ILE A 294 -1.46 12.98 -18.57
N MET A 295 -1.13 13.22 -17.30
CA MET A 295 -0.30 14.36 -16.91
C MET A 295 1.10 14.28 -17.50
N ALA A 296 1.72 13.10 -17.48
CA ALA A 296 3.04 12.88 -18.08
C ALA A 296 3.04 13.08 -19.60
N SER A 297 2.01 12.62 -20.31
CA SER A 297 1.88 12.84 -21.77
C SER A 297 1.68 14.31 -22.14
N ASN A 298 1.21 15.12 -21.20
CA ASN A 298 1.09 16.57 -21.35
C ASN A 298 2.33 17.34 -20.81
N GLY A 299 3.42 16.66 -20.49
CA GLY A 299 4.69 17.27 -20.07
C GLY A 299 4.78 17.66 -18.60
N TYR A 300 3.81 17.25 -17.76
CA TYR A 300 3.86 17.52 -16.33
C TYR A 300 4.60 16.41 -15.57
N SER A 301 5.33 16.79 -14.53
CA SER A 301 6.00 15.80 -13.67
C SER A 301 4.98 15.05 -12.78
N LEU A 302 5.29 13.79 -12.46
CA LEU A 302 4.46 12.98 -11.53
C LEU A 302 4.30 13.65 -10.17
N LYS A 303 5.35 14.32 -9.68
CA LYS A 303 5.32 15.08 -8.42
C LYS A 303 4.32 16.24 -8.46
N TYR A 304 4.21 16.92 -9.60
CA TYR A 304 3.25 18.00 -9.78
C TYR A 304 1.82 17.45 -9.85
N ALA A 305 1.60 16.38 -10.61
CA ALA A 305 0.31 15.70 -10.69
C ALA A 305 -0.20 15.26 -9.31
N GLN A 306 0.67 14.64 -8.51
CA GLN A 306 0.36 14.22 -7.16
C GLN A 306 -0.01 15.42 -6.26
N LYS A 307 0.81 16.48 -6.28
CA LYS A 307 0.53 17.69 -5.48
C LYS A 307 -0.81 18.31 -5.83
N LEU A 308 -1.16 18.32 -7.12
CA LEU A 308 -2.44 18.87 -7.58
C LEU A 308 -3.60 18.00 -7.09
N ALA A 309 -3.49 16.67 -7.24
CA ALA A 309 -4.49 15.74 -6.76
C ALA A 309 -4.69 15.84 -5.23
N ASP A 310 -3.60 15.88 -4.46
CA ASP A 310 -3.67 16.09 -3.01
C ASP A 310 -4.37 17.42 -2.67
N THR A 311 -4.08 18.50 -3.41
CA THR A 311 -4.73 19.80 -3.21
C THR A 311 -6.25 19.74 -3.47
N LEU A 312 -6.67 19.06 -4.54
CA LEU A 312 -8.10 18.90 -4.88
C LEU A 312 -8.81 18.00 -3.86
N TYR A 313 -8.15 16.98 -3.37
CA TYR A 313 -8.67 16.11 -2.32
C TYR A 313 -8.90 16.87 -1.01
N HIS A 314 -7.90 17.62 -0.54
CA HIS A 314 -8.05 18.44 0.68
C HIS A 314 -9.08 19.58 0.54
N ALA A 315 -9.37 19.99 -0.70
CA ALA A 315 -10.46 20.91 -1.00
C ALA A 315 -11.83 20.21 -1.14
N HIS A 316 -11.90 18.90 -0.91
CA HIS A 316 -13.09 18.07 -1.07
C HIS A 316 -13.74 18.12 -2.46
N ILE A 317 -12.90 18.32 -3.52
CA ILE A 317 -13.36 18.38 -4.91
C ILE A 317 -13.33 16.99 -5.58
N ILE A 318 -12.39 16.15 -5.16
CA ILE A 318 -12.24 14.77 -5.63
C ILE A 318 -12.18 13.80 -4.46
N SER A 319 -12.53 12.53 -4.70
CA SER A 319 -12.32 11.43 -3.76
C SER A 319 -10.83 11.14 -3.56
N TYR A 320 -10.50 10.24 -2.64
CA TYR A 320 -9.10 9.90 -2.31
C TYR A 320 -8.30 9.50 -3.56
N PRO A 321 -7.26 10.26 -3.95
CA PRO A 321 -6.64 10.11 -5.26
C PRO A 321 -5.75 8.87 -5.41
N ARG A 322 -5.42 8.19 -4.31
CA ARG A 322 -4.52 7.02 -4.33
C ARG A 322 -5.27 5.68 -4.31
N SER A 323 -6.57 5.71 -4.56
CA SER A 323 -7.34 4.48 -4.74
C SER A 323 -6.91 3.75 -6.02
N PRO A 324 -6.69 2.43 -5.98
CA PRO A 324 -6.42 1.64 -7.17
C PRO A 324 -7.67 1.46 -8.04
N GLU A 325 -8.85 1.73 -7.52
CA GLU A 325 -10.12 1.52 -8.18
C GLU A 325 -10.65 2.82 -8.81
N SER A 326 -11.18 2.69 -10.02
CA SER A 326 -12.01 3.72 -10.64
C SER A 326 -13.43 3.55 -10.12
N THR A 327 -13.77 4.26 -9.06
CA THR A 327 -15.15 4.31 -8.54
C THR A 327 -16.04 5.20 -9.38
#